data_93015873aee9f71324aa911bd12fe3ca
#
_entry.id   93015873aee9f71324aa911bd12fe3ca
#
_cell.length_a   1.000
_cell.length_b   1.000
_cell.length_c   1.000
_cell.angle_alpha   90.00
_cell.angle_beta   90.00
_cell.angle_gamma   90.00
#
_symmetry.space_group_name_H-M   'P 1'
#
loop_
_entity.id
_entity.type
_entity.pdbx_description
1 polymer ?
#
loop_
_entity_poly.entity_id
_entity_poly.type
_entity_poly.pdbx_seq_one_letter_code
_entity_poly.pdbx_strand_id
1 'polypeptide(L)'
;MGYFTIKKYNDQLYQIKDKLGVLSTLVIGNNKALLFDTGYGICSLKEEVKKLTNKELIVINSHGHMDHACGNYEFDEVYISKKDITVAKKYNSKKWRINNILRAEAMNALPDNFDKEKYINQNEGNLKIINEHDIIDLGNLDIEVINMEGHTAGSIGLYINKW
;
A
#
# COMPACT_ATOMS: atom_id res chain seq x y z
N MET A 1 -1.26 -10.35 20.18
CA MET A 1 -1.73 -9.12 19.48
C MET A 1 -1.31 -9.23 18.02
N GLY A 2 -2.23 -9.03 17.05
CA GLY A 2 -1.90 -9.17 15.64
C GLY A 2 -0.85 -8.15 15.17
N TYR A 3 -0.29 -8.37 13.97
CA TYR A 3 0.66 -7.42 13.37
C TYR A 3 -0.03 -6.13 12.92
N PHE A 4 -1.27 -6.22 12.49
CA PHE A 4 -2.08 -5.09 12.07
C PHE A 4 -3.15 -4.75 13.11
N THR A 5 -3.45 -3.46 13.21
CA THR A 5 -4.60 -2.92 13.94
C THR A 5 -5.55 -2.29 12.93
N ILE A 6 -6.81 -2.70 12.96
CA ILE A 6 -7.82 -2.23 12.02
C ILE A 6 -8.73 -1.24 12.71
N LYS A 7 -8.89 -0.07 12.12
CA LYS A 7 -9.90 0.92 12.50
C LYS A 7 -10.96 1.00 11.40
N LYS A 8 -12.17 0.61 11.73
CA LYS A 8 -13.34 0.77 10.87
C LYS A 8 -13.96 2.13 11.12
N TYR A 9 -14.12 2.95 10.08
CA TYR A 9 -14.82 4.23 10.15
C TYR A 9 -16.29 4.09 9.78
N ASN A 10 -16.58 3.29 8.77
CA ASN A 10 -17.92 2.90 8.34
C ASN A 10 -17.83 1.55 7.57
N ASP A 11 -18.90 1.11 6.93
CA ASP A 11 -18.91 -0.18 6.21
C ASP A 11 -18.05 -0.18 4.94
N GLN A 12 -17.63 0.98 4.47
CA GLN A 12 -16.85 1.15 3.24
C GLN A 12 -15.41 1.59 3.49
N LEU A 13 -15.08 2.18 4.66
CA LEU A 13 -13.77 2.77 4.94
C LEU A 13 -13.11 2.14 6.15
N TYR A 14 -11.91 1.60 5.91
CA TYR A 14 -11.05 0.98 6.91
C TYR A 14 -9.64 1.56 6.83
N GLN A 15 -9.03 1.78 7.97
CA GLN A 15 -7.62 2.10 8.10
C GLN A 15 -6.91 0.92 8.77
N ILE A 16 -5.84 0.46 8.13
CA ILE A 16 -5.04 -0.68 8.57
C ILE A 16 -3.67 -0.13 8.97
N LYS A 17 -3.34 -0.23 10.26
CA LYS A 17 -2.08 0.24 10.81
C LYS A 17 -1.18 -0.94 11.14
N ASP A 18 0.05 -0.94 10.65
CA ASP A 18 1.05 -1.94 10.99
C ASP A 18 1.76 -1.63 12.32
N LYS A 19 2.61 -2.57 12.80
CA LYS A 19 3.41 -2.38 14.02
C LYS A 19 4.47 -1.28 13.91
N LEU A 20 4.84 -0.88 12.70
CA LEU A 20 5.78 0.22 12.44
C LEU A 20 5.09 1.59 12.43
N GLY A 21 3.76 1.61 12.58
CA GLY A 21 2.95 2.82 12.65
C GLY A 21 2.46 3.33 11.29
N VAL A 22 2.73 2.59 10.20
CA VAL A 22 2.30 2.95 8.85
C VAL A 22 0.84 2.60 8.63
N LEU A 23 0.18 3.44 7.88
CA LEU A 23 -1.25 3.34 7.58
C LEU A 23 -1.45 2.99 6.12
N SER A 24 -2.28 1.97 5.88
CA SER A 24 -2.89 1.71 4.58
C SER A 24 -4.39 1.93 4.69
N THR A 25 -5.02 2.40 3.62
CA THR A 25 -6.46 2.68 3.62
C THR A 25 -7.17 1.75 2.65
N LEU A 26 -8.21 1.06 3.14
CA LEU A 26 -9.06 0.20 2.32
C LEU A 26 -10.43 0.86 2.14
N VAL A 27 -10.85 1.03 0.90
CA VAL A 27 -12.18 1.52 0.51
C VAL A 27 -12.93 0.38 -0.19
N ILE A 28 -14.12 0.04 0.31
CA ILE A 28 -14.92 -1.07 -0.22
C ILE A 28 -16.17 -0.51 -0.90
N GLY A 29 -16.23 -0.60 -2.22
CA GLY A 29 -17.43 -0.27 -3.00
C GLY A 29 -18.34 -1.47 -3.21
N ASN A 30 -19.37 -1.31 -4.05
CA ASN A 30 -20.32 -2.39 -4.33
C ASN A 30 -19.70 -3.52 -5.17
N ASN A 31 -18.86 -3.19 -6.15
CA ASN A 31 -18.30 -4.16 -7.11
C ASN A 31 -16.83 -4.47 -6.83
N LYS A 32 -16.04 -3.46 -6.47
CA LYS A 32 -14.59 -3.54 -6.26
C LYS A 32 -14.20 -2.90 -4.93
N ALA A 33 -12.98 -3.15 -4.51
CA ALA A 33 -12.35 -2.46 -3.40
C ALA A 33 -11.04 -1.80 -3.85
N LEU A 34 -10.60 -0.77 -3.13
CA LEU A 34 -9.35 -0.08 -3.38
C LEU A 34 -8.50 -0.11 -2.12
N LEU A 35 -7.24 -0.52 -2.26
CA LEU A 35 -6.22 -0.42 -1.23
C LEU A 35 -5.24 0.71 -1.60
N PHE A 36 -5.12 1.68 -0.72
CA PHE A 36 -4.18 2.79 -0.86
C PHE A 36 -3.00 2.58 0.07
N ASP A 37 -1.83 2.38 -0.52
CA ASP A 37 -0.55 1.98 0.07
C ASP A 37 -0.48 0.54 0.58
N THR A 38 0.73 -0.03 0.47
CA THR A 38 1.01 -1.44 0.77
C THR A 38 1.95 -1.63 1.97
N GLY A 39 2.42 -0.52 2.56
CA GLY A 39 3.30 -0.55 3.72
C GLY A 39 4.71 -1.09 3.44
N TYR A 40 5.39 -1.46 4.50
CA TYR A 40 6.74 -2.05 4.42
C TYR A 40 6.78 -3.48 3.84
N GLY A 41 5.66 -4.20 3.82
CA GLY A 41 5.61 -5.59 3.38
C GLY A 41 6.29 -6.58 4.32
N ILE A 42 6.42 -6.27 5.61
CA ILE A 42 6.98 -7.17 6.63
C ILE A 42 6.00 -8.31 6.97
N CYS A 43 4.72 -7.99 7.09
CA CYS A 43 3.65 -8.98 7.18
C CYS A 43 2.69 -8.82 6.01
N SER A 44 2.00 -9.89 5.64
CA SER A 44 1.11 -9.86 4.50
C SER A 44 -0.11 -8.98 4.74
N LEU A 45 -0.10 -7.82 4.11
CA LEU A 45 -1.25 -6.92 4.07
C LEU A 45 -2.37 -7.50 3.18
N LYS A 46 -1.99 -8.24 2.11
CA LYS A 46 -2.94 -8.93 1.23
C LYS A 46 -3.83 -9.91 2.01
N GLU A 47 -3.23 -10.72 2.91
CA GLU A 47 -4.01 -11.64 3.74
C GLU A 47 -4.88 -10.92 4.77
N GLU A 48 -4.44 -9.77 5.28
CA GLU A 48 -5.26 -8.97 6.19
C GLU A 48 -6.46 -8.35 5.47
N VAL A 49 -6.26 -7.81 4.27
CA VAL A 49 -7.34 -7.24 3.43
C VAL A 49 -8.36 -8.31 3.04
N LYS A 50 -7.94 -9.55 2.74
CA LYS A 50 -8.85 -10.67 2.44
C LYS A 50 -9.81 -11.02 3.57
N LYS A 51 -9.48 -10.72 4.82
CA LYS A 51 -10.41 -10.91 5.96
C LYS A 51 -11.53 -9.87 5.96
N LEU A 52 -11.34 -8.75 5.29
CA LEU A 52 -12.29 -7.63 5.25
C LEU A 52 -13.14 -7.65 3.98
N THR A 53 -12.60 -8.15 2.86
CA THR A 53 -13.33 -8.20 1.58
C THR A 53 -12.78 -9.28 0.66
N ASN A 54 -13.68 -9.88 -0.14
CA ASN A 54 -13.34 -10.82 -1.22
C ASN A 54 -13.49 -10.18 -2.62
N LYS A 55 -13.71 -8.88 -2.69
CA LYS A 55 -13.90 -8.17 -3.97
C LYS A 55 -12.58 -8.05 -4.72
N GLU A 56 -12.70 -7.86 -6.04
CA GLU A 56 -11.55 -7.46 -6.88
C GLU A 56 -10.90 -6.22 -6.27
N LEU A 57 -9.57 -6.28 -6.08
CA LEU A 57 -8.82 -5.24 -5.41
C LEU A 57 -8.00 -4.43 -6.40
N ILE A 58 -8.21 -3.12 -6.40
CA ILE A 58 -7.36 -2.15 -7.07
C ILE A 58 -6.37 -1.63 -6.04
N VAL A 59 -5.07 -1.72 -6.31
CA VAL A 59 -4.01 -1.29 -5.39
C VAL A 59 -3.29 -0.09 -5.95
N ILE A 60 -3.17 0.98 -5.16
CA ILE A 60 -2.57 2.25 -5.57
C ILE A 60 -1.58 2.70 -4.49
N ASN A 61 -0.38 3.12 -4.90
CA ASN A 61 0.55 3.80 -4.01
C ASN A 61 0.37 5.32 -4.08
N SER A 62 0.33 5.95 -2.91
CA SER A 62 0.38 7.40 -2.78
C SER A 62 1.69 7.97 -3.32
N HIS A 63 2.79 7.27 -3.10
CA HIS A 63 4.12 7.57 -3.60
C HIS A 63 5.07 6.37 -3.44
N GLY A 64 6.32 6.50 -3.89
CA GLY A 64 7.24 5.37 -4.02
C GLY A 64 8.15 5.08 -2.81
N HIS A 65 7.97 5.69 -1.64
CA HIS A 65 8.81 5.42 -0.48
C HIS A 65 8.54 4.03 0.12
N MET A 66 9.52 3.50 0.88
CA MET A 66 9.51 2.13 1.38
C MET A 66 8.36 1.80 2.31
N ASP A 67 7.88 2.75 3.08
CA ASP A 67 6.78 2.59 4.01
C ASP A 67 5.39 2.63 3.32
N HIS A 68 5.35 2.91 2.02
CA HIS A 68 4.14 2.94 1.20
C HIS A 68 4.12 1.90 0.09
N ALA A 69 5.31 1.48 -0.42
CA ALA A 69 5.42 0.69 -1.64
C ALA A 69 6.21 -0.62 -1.51
N CYS A 70 6.80 -0.95 -0.34
CA CYS A 70 7.58 -2.18 -0.21
C CYS A 70 6.74 -3.46 -0.10
N GLY A 71 5.44 -3.36 0.16
CA GLY A 71 4.50 -4.47 0.12
C GLY A 71 3.92 -4.78 -1.26
N ASN A 72 4.29 -4.04 -2.30
CA ASN A 72 3.74 -4.18 -3.65
C ASN A 72 3.88 -5.60 -4.23
N TYR A 73 4.94 -6.31 -3.89
CA TYR A 73 5.22 -7.66 -4.38
C TYR A 73 4.13 -8.70 -4.03
N GLU A 74 3.24 -8.37 -3.09
CA GLU A 74 2.13 -9.25 -2.72
C GLU A 74 0.96 -9.19 -3.71
N PHE A 75 0.90 -8.16 -4.56
CA PHE A 75 -0.23 -7.86 -5.44
C PHE A 75 0.13 -8.05 -6.90
N ASP A 76 -0.86 -8.46 -7.70
CA ASP A 76 -0.66 -8.79 -9.11
C ASP A 76 -0.32 -7.54 -9.94
N GLU A 77 -0.94 -6.40 -9.63
CA GLU A 77 -0.68 -5.08 -10.20
C GLU A 77 -0.81 -4.00 -9.14
N VAL A 78 0.05 -2.99 -9.20
CA VAL A 78 0.00 -1.81 -8.34
C VAL A 78 0.14 -0.55 -9.16
N TYR A 79 -0.79 0.38 -9.02
CA TYR A 79 -0.79 1.65 -9.71
C TYR A 79 0.01 2.70 -8.94
N ILE A 80 0.80 3.49 -9.66
CA ILE A 80 1.64 4.54 -9.11
C ILE A 80 1.82 5.66 -10.13
N SER A 81 2.05 6.89 -9.70
CA SER A 81 2.43 7.99 -10.60
C SER A 81 3.72 7.66 -11.36
N LYS A 82 3.75 7.97 -12.65
CA LYS A 82 4.95 7.81 -13.50
C LYS A 82 6.18 8.47 -12.89
N LYS A 83 6.02 9.62 -12.24
CA LYS A 83 7.11 10.39 -11.61
C LYS A 83 7.77 9.64 -10.45
N ASP A 84 7.06 8.70 -9.82
CA ASP A 84 7.53 7.96 -8.62
C ASP A 84 7.99 6.52 -8.89
N ILE A 85 7.92 6.03 -10.13
CA ILE A 85 8.41 4.69 -10.48
C ILE A 85 9.89 4.49 -10.09
N THR A 86 10.74 5.48 -10.35
CA THR A 86 12.18 5.43 -10.00
C THR A 86 12.39 5.45 -8.49
N VAL A 87 11.55 6.18 -7.77
CA VAL A 87 11.55 6.23 -6.30
C VAL A 87 11.19 4.86 -5.74
N ALA A 88 10.09 4.25 -6.22
CA ALA A 88 9.66 2.92 -5.80
C ALA A 88 10.75 1.86 -6.06
N LYS A 89 11.38 1.84 -7.24
CA LYS A 89 12.49 0.94 -7.56
C LYS A 89 13.68 1.12 -6.61
N LYS A 90 14.07 2.36 -6.33
CA LYS A 90 15.15 2.68 -5.40
C LYS A 90 14.88 2.11 -4.01
N TYR A 91 13.70 2.39 -3.46
CA TYR A 91 13.34 2.01 -2.09
C TYR A 91 12.96 0.52 -1.95
N ASN A 92 12.71 -0.19 -3.05
CA ASN A 92 12.54 -1.65 -3.08
C ASN A 92 13.85 -2.41 -3.32
N SER A 93 15.01 -1.73 -3.42
CA SER A 93 16.31 -2.39 -3.56
C SER A 93 16.71 -3.17 -2.30
N LYS A 94 17.58 -4.17 -2.46
CA LYS A 94 18.08 -5.01 -1.35
C LYS A 94 18.61 -4.18 -0.17
N LYS A 95 19.33 -3.09 -0.47
CA LYS A 95 19.84 -2.16 0.56
C LYS A 95 18.72 -1.60 1.43
N TRP A 96 17.63 -1.13 0.84
CA TRP A 96 16.53 -0.54 1.58
C TRP A 96 15.69 -1.60 2.30
N ARG A 97 15.53 -2.80 1.73
CA ARG A 97 14.86 -3.91 2.41
C ARG A 97 15.64 -4.37 3.65
N ILE A 98 16.97 -4.37 3.60
CA ILE A 98 17.81 -4.63 4.79
C ILE A 98 17.55 -3.54 5.85
N ASN A 99 17.52 -2.25 5.46
CA ASN A 99 17.23 -1.16 6.40
C ASN A 99 15.84 -1.29 7.02
N ASN A 100 14.84 -1.74 6.25
CA ASN A 100 13.49 -1.99 6.78
C ASN A 100 13.48 -3.10 7.84
N ILE A 101 14.27 -4.17 7.65
CA ILE A 101 14.43 -5.23 8.64
C ILE A 101 15.05 -4.67 9.93
N LEU A 102 16.16 -3.93 9.82
CA LEU A 102 16.83 -3.32 10.97
C LEU A 102 15.90 -2.37 11.75
N ARG A 103 15.07 -1.60 11.03
CA ARG A 103 14.06 -0.76 11.63
C ARG A 103 13.00 -1.58 12.37
N ALA A 104 12.50 -2.65 11.76
CA ALA A 104 11.49 -3.50 12.37
C ALA A 104 12.04 -4.23 13.62
N GLU A 105 13.30 -4.66 13.59
CA GLU A 105 13.98 -5.22 14.76
C GLU A 105 14.10 -4.22 15.89
N ALA A 106 14.57 -3.02 15.59
CA ALA A 106 14.72 -1.94 16.60
C ALA A 106 13.39 -1.54 17.26
N MET A 107 12.27 -1.72 16.55
CA MET A 107 10.93 -1.43 17.06
C MET A 107 10.20 -2.66 17.61
N ASN A 108 10.87 -3.81 17.74
CA ASN A 108 10.25 -5.09 18.12
C ASN A 108 9.01 -5.44 17.27
N ALA A 109 9.06 -5.08 16.01
CA ALA A 109 7.98 -5.27 15.05
C ALA A 109 8.24 -6.42 14.05
N LEU A 110 9.42 -7.06 14.10
CA LEU A 110 9.72 -8.19 13.24
C LEU A 110 9.05 -9.46 13.80
N PRO A 111 8.29 -10.23 12.98
CA PRO A 111 7.73 -11.50 13.41
C PRO A 111 8.82 -12.54 13.71
N ASP A 112 8.59 -13.44 14.68
CA ASP A 112 9.57 -14.46 15.10
C ASP A 112 10.04 -15.37 13.96
N ASN A 113 9.15 -15.73 13.03
CA ASN A 113 9.42 -16.59 11.88
C ASN A 113 9.59 -15.81 10.57
N PHE A 114 10.07 -14.57 10.65
CA PHE A 114 10.24 -13.73 9.46
C PHE A 114 11.41 -14.21 8.58
N ASP A 115 11.09 -14.53 7.32
CA ASP A 115 12.08 -14.94 6.32
C ASP A 115 12.77 -13.71 5.71
N LYS A 116 13.89 -13.31 6.33
CA LYS A 116 14.68 -12.15 5.91
C LYS A 116 15.20 -12.28 4.50
N GLU A 117 15.68 -13.48 4.12
CA GLU A 117 16.25 -13.71 2.80
C GLU A 117 15.19 -13.59 1.70
N LYS A 118 14.03 -14.20 1.90
CA LYS A 118 12.89 -14.07 0.99
C LYS A 118 12.47 -12.61 0.84
N TYR A 119 12.39 -11.87 1.95
CA TYR A 119 12.00 -10.45 1.92
C TYR A 119 13.03 -9.58 1.18
N ILE A 120 14.34 -9.77 1.43
CA ILE A 120 15.41 -9.00 0.78
C ILE A 120 15.42 -9.22 -0.75
N ASN A 121 15.01 -10.39 -1.22
CA ASN A 121 14.98 -10.74 -2.63
C ASN A 121 13.67 -10.37 -3.35
N GLN A 122 12.70 -9.74 -2.68
CA GLN A 122 11.50 -9.20 -3.34
C GLN A 122 11.85 -7.99 -4.21
N ASN A 123 11.01 -7.74 -5.20
CA ASN A 123 11.10 -6.58 -6.09
C ASN A 123 10.01 -5.53 -5.79
N GLU A 124 9.93 -4.51 -6.62
CA GLU A 124 8.94 -3.42 -6.51
C GLU A 124 7.51 -3.80 -6.92
N GLY A 125 7.27 -5.04 -7.34
CA GLY A 125 6.00 -5.50 -7.89
C GLY A 125 5.79 -5.08 -9.35
N ASN A 126 4.62 -5.43 -9.90
CA ASN A 126 4.21 -5.07 -11.26
C ASN A 126 3.57 -3.67 -11.26
N LEU A 127 4.38 -2.64 -11.50
CA LEU A 127 3.95 -1.25 -11.45
C LEU A 127 3.22 -0.86 -12.74
N LYS A 128 2.04 -0.29 -12.60
CA LYS A 128 1.22 0.35 -13.64
C LYS A 128 1.14 1.85 -13.42
N ILE A 129 1.00 2.60 -14.49
CA ILE A 129 0.90 4.05 -14.40
C ILE A 129 -0.56 4.45 -14.13
N ILE A 130 -0.74 5.35 -13.18
CA ILE A 130 -1.98 6.09 -12.97
C ILE A 130 -1.70 7.59 -13.09
N ASN A 131 -2.67 8.34 -13.60
CA ASN A 131 -2.51 9.76 -13.87
C ASN A 131 -3.47 10.58 -13.02
N GLU A 132 -3.15 11.86 -12.84
CA GLU A 132 -4.07 12.85 -12.30
C GLU A 132 -5.37 12.87 -13.12
N HIS A 133 -6.50 12.98 -12.44
CA HIS A 133 -7.87 12.92 -12.97
C HIS A 133 -8.35 11.54 -13.46
N ASP A 134 -7.55 10.47 -13.36
CA ASP A 134 -8.07 9.13 -13.56
C ASP A 134 -9.17 8.85 -12.52
N ILE A 135 -10.29 8.26 -12.98
CA ILE A 135 -11.43 7.89 -12.13
C ILE A 135 -11.45 6.38 -11.93
N ILE A 136 -11.51 5.97 -10.66
CA ILE A 136 -11.65 4.58 -10.27
C ILE A 136 -13.08 4.35 -9.81
N ASP A 137 -13.83 3.56 -10.58
CA ASP A 137 -15.20 3.17 -10.26
C ASP A 137 -15.20 1.89 -9.40
N LEU A 138 -15.76 1.99 -8.19
CA LEU A 138 -15.96 0.86 -7.28
C LEU A 138 -17.42 0.33 -7.29
N GLY A 139 -18.28 0.84 -8.20
CA GLY A 139 -19.66 0.46 -8.42
C GLY A 139 -20.69 1.40 -7.76
N ASN A 140 -20.33 2.09 -6.70
CA ASN A 140 -21.16 3.10 -6.03
C ASN A 140 -20.35 4.30 -5.54
N LEU A 141 -19.04 4.23 -5.70
CA LEU A 141 -18.09 5.27 -5.35
C LEU A 141 -17.16 5.49 -6.54
N ASP A 142 -17.08 6.75 -6.98
CA ASP A 142 -16.08 7.20 -7.93
C ASP A 142 -14.95 7.89 -7.17
N ILE A 143 -13.73 7.43 -7.37
CA ILE A 143 -12.54 7.94 -6.70
C ILE A 143 -11.64 8.59 -7.75
N GLU A 144 -11.44 9.89 -7.62
CA GLU A 144 -10.56 10.67 -8.49
C GLU A 144 -9.14 10.71 -7.93
N VAL A 145 -8.16 10.51 -8.82
CA VAL A 145 -6.74 10.70 -8.51
C VAL A 145 -6.40 12.18 -8.59
N ILE A 146 -5.87 12.73 -7.50
CA ILE A 146 -5.45 14.13 -7.42
C ILE A 146 -3.93 14.24 -7.24
N ASN A 147 -3.33 15.24 -7.88
CA ASN A 147 -1.91 15.53 -7.69
C ASN A 147 -1.67 16.14 -6.30
N MET A 148 -0.69 15.60 -5.58
CA MET A 148 -0.26 16.09 -4.26
C MET A 148 1.26 16.19 -4.18
N GLU A 149 1.91 16.62 -5.27
CA GLU A 149 3.36 16.76 -5.30
C GLU A 149 3.88 17.69 -4.20
N GLY A 150 5.06 17.35 -3.68
CA GLY A 150 5.72 18.07 -2.58
C GLY A 150 6.63 17.14 -1.81
N HIS A 151 6.11 16.11 -1.16
CA HIS A 151 6.91 15.08 -0.48
C HIS A 151 7.73 14.25 -1.48
N THR A 152 7.11 13.83 -2.57
CA THR A 152 7.78 13.40 -3.80
C THR A 152 7.17 14.13 -5.00
N ALA A 153 7.86 14.10 -6.15
CA ALA A 153 7.34 14.69 -7.38
C ALA A 153 6.13 13.93 -7.94
N GLY A 154 5.92 12.70 -7.52
CA GLY A 154 4.82 11.85 -7.95
C GLY A 154 3.82 11.51 -6.87
N SER A 155 3.84 12.24 -5.73
CA SER A 155 2.82 12.06 -4.68
C SER A 155 1.43 12.34 -5.23
N ILE A 156 0.50 11.42 -4.96
CA ILE A 156 -0.92 11.53 -5.32
C ILE A 156 -1.80 11.33 -4.11
N GLY A 157 -2.99 11.90 -4.17
CA GLY A 157 -4.08 11.67 -3.23
C GLY A 157 -5.29 11.06 -3.96
N LEU A 158 -6.26 10.64 -3.19
CA LEU A 158 -7.51 10.09 -3.68
C LEU A 158 -8.67 10.91 -3.14
N TYR A 159 -9.51 11.42 -4.04
CA TYR A 159 -10.70 12.18 -3.69
C TYR A 159 -11.96 11.36 -3.94
N ILE A 160 -12.76 11.16 -2.90
CA ILE A 160 -14.02 10.42 -2.98
C ILE A 160 -15.17 11.42 -3.07
N ASN A 161 -15.86 11.43 -4.20
CA ASN A 161 -16.84 12.47 -4.51
C ASN A 161 -18.18 12.30 -3.78
N LYS A 162 -18.49 11.09 -3.26
CA LYS A 162 -19.73 10.80 -2.50
C LYS A 162 -19.44 9.69 -1.49
N TRP A 163 -19.84 9.95 -0.26
CA TRP A 163 -19.93 8.93 0.82
C TRP A 163 -21.37 8.60 1.09
#